data_97e9f7d10be8d8d6954d1c9b0d666442
#
_entry.id   97e9f7d10be8d8d6954d1c9b0d666442
#
_cell.length_a   1.000
_cell.length_b   1.000
_cell.length_c   1.000
_cell.angle_alpha   90.00
_cell.angle_beta   90.00
_cell.angle_gamma   90.00
#
_symmetry.space_group_name_H-M   'P 1'
#
loop_
_entity.id
_entity.type
_entity.pdbx_description
1 polymer ?
#
loop_
_entity_poly.entity_id
_entity_poly.type
_entity_poly.pdbx_seq_one_letter_code
_entity_poly.pdbx_strand_id
1 'polypeptide(L)'
;MRIGVIGAGQLGGTLATWCAESGHDVAVTSRHPERLREQVDRMNGKLRVMSVPQAAAFGEVVIFAPNWSGAKEAVDVTRSALEGKVVIDVTNPADGAPVAAGPGGAATGSHLTGASIKDPILVAAAINGPPSEAADRMLSHAGGKSGLETLIEWAPGAHWVKAFNTIPTDVLSRRRGHDPLLAEFVCTDERDAREAACRIIRDLGFAPFYAGGAKAARLTETGGPLQSREVDVRDATDALAEALAALR
;
A
#
# COMPACT_ATOMS: atom_id res chain seq x y z
N MET A 1 -0.68 -0.94 18.62
CA MET A 1 -0.37 0.47 18.27
C MET A 1 -1.66 1.20 17.96
N ARG A 2 -1.63 2.54 17.92
CA ARG A 2 -2.76 3.36 17.49
C ARG A 2 -2.66 3.63 15.99
N ILE A 3 -3.74 3.36 15.25
CA ILE A 3 -3.80 3.57 13.80
C ILE A 3 -4.94 4.54 13.48
N GLY A 4 -4.61 5.61 12.74
CA GLY A 4 -5.61 6.50 12.17
C GLY A 4 -5.93 6.08 10.73
N VAL A 5 -7.21 5.97 10.37
CA VAL A 5 -7.62 5.64 8.99
C VAL A 5 -8.41 6.81 8.43
N ILE A 6 -7.86 7.46 7.42
CA ILE A 6 -8.50 8.58 6.73
C ILE A 6 -9.23 8.06 5.49
N GLY A 7 -10.57 8.01 5.57
CA GLY A 7 -11.42 7.47 4.51
C GLY A 7 -11.89 6.04 4.79
N ALA A 8 -13.17 5.89 5.07
CA ALA A 8 -13.84 4.60 5.28
C ALA A 8 -14.59 4.14 4.02
N GLY A 9 -13.93 4.22 2.87
CA GLY A 9 -14.37 3.55 1.65
C GLY A 9 -14.25 2.03 1.77
N GLN A 10 -14.45 1.32 0.67
CA GLN A 10 -14.37 -0.14 0.68
C GLN A 10 -13.02 -0.64 1.23
N LEU A 11 -11.90 -0.15 0.71
CA LEU A 11 -10.57 -0.56 1.17
C LEU A 11 -10.24 -0.02 2.57
N GLY A 12 -10.39 1.29 2.80
CA GLY A 12 -10.04 1.90 4.08
C GLY A 12 -10.87 1.36 5.25
N GLY A 13 -12.17 1.12 5.05
CA GLY A 13 -13.05 0.49 6.06
C GLY A 13 -12.65 -0.96 6.35
N THR A 14 -12.29 -1.72 5.32
CA THR A 14 -11.79 -3.10 5.46
C THR A 14 -10.48 -3.13 6.24
N LEU A 15 -9.50 -2.29 5.87
CA LEU A 15 -8.22 -2.21 6.58
C LEU A 15 -8.39 -1.77 8.03
N ALA A 16 -9.29 -0.80 8.31
CA ALA A 16 -9.61 -0.37 9.67
C ALA A 16 -10.13 -1.53 10.52
N THR A 17 -11.06 -2.32 9.96
CA THR A 17 -11.61 -3.50 10.63
C THR A 17 -10.52 -4.53 10.91
N TRP A 18 -9.71 -4.88 9.91
CA TRP A 18 -8.63 -5.86 10.07
C TRP A 18 -7.55 -5.42 11.05
N CYS A 19 -7.20 -4.13 11.06
CA CYS A 19 -6.30 -3.59 12.08
C CYS A 19 -6.88 -3.77 13.50
N ALA A 20 -8.18 -3.51 13.69
CA ALA A 20 -8.84 -3.70 14.99
C ALA A 20 -8.90 -5.18 15.39
N GLU A 21 -9.20 -6.09 14.45
CA GLU A 21 -9.16 -7.55 14.65
C GLU A 21 -7.75 -8.04 15.04
N SER A 22 -6.71 -7.44 14.47
CA SER A 22 -5.30 -7.74 14.77
C SER A 22 -4.83 -7.10 16.10
N GLY A 23 -5.74 -6.48 16.87
CA GLY A 23 -5.47 -5.98 18.22
C GLY A 23 -4.96 -4.53 18.27
N HIS A 24 -4.97 -3.80 17.18
CA HIS A 24 -4.65 -2.37 17.18
C HIS A 24 -5.82 -1.53 17.69
N ASP A 25 -5.52 -0.34 18.24
CA ASP A 25 -6.53 0.69 18.51
C ASP A 25 -6.70 1.57 17.27
N VAL A 26 -7.91 1.60 16.71
CA VAL A 26 -8.16 2.23 15.40
C VAL A 26 -9.13 3.40 15.52
N ALA A 27 -8.77 4.54 14.93
CA ALA A 27 -9.67 5.65 14.67
C ALA A 27 -9.89 5.76 13.16
N VAL A 28 -11.15 5.68 12.72
CA VAL A 28 -11.53 5.75 11.31
C VAL A 28 -12.42 6.94 11.05
N THR A 29 -12.26 7.56 9.86
CA THR A 29 -13.12 8.68 9.46
C THR A 29 -14.13 8.24 8.42
N SER A 30 -15.36 8.72 8.54
CA SER A 30 -16.39 8.49 7.53
C SER A 30 -17.29 9.72 7.38
N ARG A 31 -17.67 10.00 6.13
CA ARG A 31 -18.75 10.94 5.84
C ARG A 31 -20.13 10.37 6.22
N HIS A 32 -20.19 9.06 6.43
CA HIS A 32 -21.38 8.28 6.80
C HIS A 32 -21.09 7.40 8.01
N PRO A 33 -20.88 7.97 9.22
CA PRO A 33 -20.52 7.22 10.42
C PRO A 33 -21.56 6.16 10.81
N GLU A 34 -22.82 6.37 10.44
CA GLU A 34 -23.93 5.43 10.66
C GLU A 34 -23.70 4.08 9.98
N ARG A 35 -22.98 4.04 8.86
CA ARG A 35 -22.64 2.79 8.13
C ARG A 35 -21.59 1.96 8.83
N LEU A 36 -20.85 2.54 9.77
CA LEU A 36 -19.79 1.86 10.53
C LEU A 36 -20.26 1.35 11.90
N ARG A 37 -21.51 1.64 12.32
CA ARG A 37 -22.00 1.29 13.68
C ARG A 37 -21.82 -0.17 13.99
N GLU A 38 -22.28 -1.08 13.12
CA GLU A 38 -22.17 -2.52 13.37
C GLU A 38 -20.72 -2.99 13.47
N GLN A 39 -19.80 -2.40 12.71
CA GLN A 39 -18.37 -2.71 12.78
C GLN A 39 -17.78 -2.20 14.10
N VAL A 40 -18.11 -0.96 14.47
CA VAL A 40 -17.67 -0.36 15.73
C VAL A 40 -18.16 -1.17 16.93
N ASP A 41 -19.44 -1.57 16.96
CA ASP A 41 -20.04 -2.34 18.04
C ASP A 41 -19.37 -3.71 18.20
N ARG A 42 -19.03 -4.37 17.08
CA ARG A 42 -18.35 -5.68 17.10
C ARG A 42 -16.90 -5.62 17.59
N MET A 43 -16.24 -4.46 17.49
CA MET A 43 -14.80 -4.31 17.80
C MET A 43 -14.50 -3.97 19.26
N ASN A 44 -15.49 -4.04 20.18
CA ASN A 44 -15.31 -3.85 21.64
C ASN A 44 -14.44 -2.61 21.99
N GLY A 45 -14.69 -1.47 21.33
CA GLY A 45 -13.96 -0.23 21.52
C GLY A 45 -12.59 -0.13 20.85
N LYS A 46 -12.15 -1.15 20.12
CA LYS A 46 -10.91 -1.11 19.33
C LYS A 46 -11.04 -0.27 18.06
N LEU A 47 -12.26 -0.09 17.55
CA LEU A 47 -12.57 0.75 16.41
C LEU A 47 -13.47 1.92 16.85
N ARG A 48 -13.09 3.14 16.48
CA ARG A 48 -13.83 4.37 16.83
C ARG A 48 -13.96 5.25 15.60
N VAL A 49 -15.11 5.93 15.48
CA VAL A 49 -15.28 6.95 14.44
C VAL A 49 -14.88 8.31 14.99
N MET A 50 -14.03 9.01 14.26
CA MET A 50 -13.52 10.35 14.60
C MET A 50 -13.59 11.27 13.38
N SER A 51 -13.44 12.59 13.60
CA SER A 51 -13.21 13.51 12.49
C SER A 51 -11.85 13.29 11.82
N VAL A 52 -11.67 13.79 10.59
CA VAL A 52 -10.43 13.60 9.82
C VAL A 52 -9.19 14.09 10.60
N PRO A 53 -9.15 15.33 11.16
CA PRO A 53 -8.02 15.77 11.95
C PRO A 53 -7.80 14.96 13.23
N GLN A 54 -8.88 14.52 13.89
CA GLN A 54 -8.78 13.72 15.11
C GLN A 54 -8.21 12.33 14.84
N ALA A 55 -8.63 11.64 13.78
CA ALA A 55 -8.09 10.33 13.42
C ALA A 55 -6.61 10.44 13.00
N ALA A 56 -6.23 11.46 12.24
CA ALA A 56 -4.84 11.73 11.90
C ALA A 56 -3.98 11.99 13.17
N ALA A 57 -4.49 12.77 14.12
CA ALA A 57 -3.80 13.05 15.37
C ALA A 57 -3.70 11.81 16.28
N PHE A 58 -4.72 10.96 16.31
CA PHE A 58 -4.80 9.75 17.13
C PHE A 58 -3.75 8.70 16.75
N GLY A 59 -3.55 8.48 15.44
CA GLY A 59 -2.67 7.43 14.92
C GLY A 59 -1.18 7.71 15.19
N GLU A 60 -0.43 6.69 15.59
CA GLU A 60 1.04 6.63 15.50
C GLU A 60 1.43 6.36 14.04
N VAL A 61 0.62 5.56 13.36
CA VAL A 61 0.64 5.32 11.91
C VAL A 61 -0.71 5.72 11.34
N VAL A 62 -0.72 6.31 10.15
CA VAL A 62 -1.94 6.71 9.47
C VAL A 62 -2.08 5.92 8.16
N ILE A 63 -3.24 5.29 7.95
CA ILE A 63 -3.64 4.73 6.66
C ILE A 63 -4.42 5.80 5.91
N PHE A 64 -3.91 6.23 4.76
CA PHE A 64 -4.46 7.29 3.94
C PHE A 64 -5.23 6.68 2.76
N ALA A 65 -6.56 6.64 2.89
CA ALA A 65 -7.48 5.94 2.00
C ALA A 65 -8.63 6.81 1.43
N PRO A 66 -8.47 8.13 1.19
CA PRO A 66 -9.50 8.89 0.50
C PRO A 66 -9.54 8.53 -0.99
N ASN A 67 -10.62 8.88 -1.70
CA ASN A 67 -10.58 8.92 -3.15
C ASN A 67 -9.56 9.95 -3.62
N TRP A 68 -8.87 9.70 -4.73
CA TRP A 68 -7.83 10.60 -5.23
C TRP A 68 -8.31 12.05 -5.41
N SER A 69 -9.53 12.25 -5.91
CA SER A 69 -10.14 13.59 -6.06
C SER A 69 -10.28 14.38 -4.75
N GLY A 70 -10.30 13.70 -3.61
CA GLY A 70 -10.35 14.32 -2.27
C GLY A 70 -9.02 14.26 -1.52
N ALA A 71 -7.99 13.67 -2.11
CA ALA A 71 -6.72 13.43 -1.44
C ALA A 71 -6.01 14.74 -1.03
N LYS A 72 -6.02 15.75 -1.93
CA LYS A 72 -5.41 17.05 -1.64
C LYS A 72 -6.08 17.75 -0.45
N GLU A 73 -7.41 17.77 -0.40
CA GLU A 73 -8.17 18.34 0.72
C GLU A 73 -7.86 17.58 2.02
N ALA A 74 -7.85 16.25 1.97
CA ALA A 74 -7.53 15.41 3.13
C ALA A 74 -6.11 15.71 3.66
N VAL A 75 -5.12 15.87 2.78
CA VAL A 75 -3.76 16.29 3.16
C VAL A 75 -3.77 17.68 3.79
N ASP A 76 -4.46 18.65 3.19
CA ASP A 76 -4.45 20.04 3.68
C ASP A 76 -5.01 20.15 5.11
N VAL A 77 -6.10 19.43 5.41
CA VAL A 77 -6.73 19.47 6.74
C VAL A 77 -6.00 18.61 7.78
N THR A 78 -5.07 17.75 7.37
CA THR A 78 -4.33 16.86 8.28
C THR A 78 -2.83 17.12 8.33
N ARG A 79 -2.30 17.99 7.49
CA ARG A 79 -0.85 18.22 7.30
C ARG A 79 -0.08 18.30 8.62
N SER A 80 -0.53 19.16 9.55
CA SER A 80 0.15 19.32 10.85
C SER A 80 0.07 18.07 11.73
N ALA A 81 -0.99 17.27 11.60
CA ALA A 81 -1.17 16.03 12.35
C ALA A 81 -0.38 14.86 11.74
N LEU A 82 0.04 14.96 10.48
CA LEU A 82 0.86 13.96 9.79
C LEU A 82 2.36 14.18 9.98
N GLU A 83 2.77 15.34 10.47
CA GLU A 83 4.18 15.69 10.67
C GLU A 83 4.90 14.65 11.53
N GLY A 84 6.01 14.10 11.00
CA GLY A 84 6.81 13.06 11.65
C GLY A 84 6.14 11.69 11.78
N LYS A 85 4.98 11.48 11.14
CA LYS A 85 4.29 10.18 11.19
C LYS A 85 4.48 9.37 9.93
N VAL A 86 4.46 8.05 10.08
CA VAL A 86 4.37 7.13 8.95
C VAL A 86 2.94 7.16 8.40
N VAL A 87 2.83 7.41 7.10
CA VAL A 87 1.56 7.46 6.38
C VAL A 87 1.54 6.42 5.27
N ILE A 88 0.71 5.40 5.43
CA ILE A 88 0.53 4.33 4.43
C ILE A 88 -0.52 4.82 3.42
N ASP A 89 -0.06 5.18 2.24
CA ASP A 89 -0.91 5.57 1.12
C ASP A 89 -1.45 4.34 0.40
N VAL A 90 -2.77 4.19 0.41
CA VAL A 90 -3.49 3.12 -0.31
C VAL A 90 -4.28 3.66 -1.50
N THR A 91 -4.06 4.92 -1.88
CA THR A 91 -4.80 5.57 -2.96
C THR A 91 -4.27 5.17 -4.34
N ASN A 92 -5.09 5.39 -5.35
CA ASN A 92 -4.69 5.32 -6.75
C ASN A 92 -5.07 6.61 -7.45
N PRO A 93 -4.15 7.31 -8.12
CA PRO A 93 -4.49 8.42 -9.00
C PRO A 93 -5.47 7.95 -10.08
N ALA A 94 -6.61 8.64 -10.22
CA ALA A 94 -7.63 8.30 -11.21
C ALA A 94 -7.18 8.63 -12.65
N ASP A 95 -6.29 9.63 -12.77
CA ASP A 95 -5.75 10.14 -14.02
C ASP A 95 -4.24 9.85 -14.09
N GLY A 96 -3.87 8.59 -13.91
CA GLY A 96 -2.49 8.19 -14.18
C GLY A 96 -2.15 8.63 -15.59
N ALA A 97 -1.09 9.46 -15.76
CA ALA A 97 -0.53 9.67 -17.09
C ALA A 97 -0.33 8.28 -17.72
N PRO A 98 -0.77 8.02 -18.95
CA PRO A 98 -0.76 6.69 -19.50
C PRO A 98 0.69 6.20 -19.51
N VAL A 99 1.02 5.29 -18.62
CA VAL A 99 2.11 4.37 -18.85
C VAL A 99 1.65 3.61 -20.10
N ALA A 100 2.34 3.81 -21.21
CA ALA A 100 1.98 3.17 -22.47
C ALA A 100 1.72 1.70 -22.20
N ALA A 101 0.46 1.28 -22.38
CA ALA A 101 0.05 -0.09 -22.21
C ALA A 101 0.83 -0.90 -23.25
N GLY A 102 1.82 -1.64 -22.80
CA GLY A 102 2.37 -2.71 -23.61
C GLY A 102 1.23 -3.67 -23.96
N PRO A 103 1.24 -4.31 -25.13
CA PRO A 103 0.17 -5.18 -25.57
C PRO A 103 -0.05 -6.27 -24.52
N GLY A 104 -1.28 -6.36 -24.00
CA GLY A 104 -1.67 -7.33 -23.01
C GLY A 104 -1.39 -8.75 -23.50
N GLY A 105 -0.29 -9.32 -23.04
CA GLY A 105 0.02 -10.72 -23.19
C GLY A 105 -0.71 -11.50 -22.10
N ALA A 106 -1.65 -12.36 -22.50
CA ALA A 106 -2.18 -13.38 -21.63
C ALA A 106 -1.00 -14.22 -21.09
N ALA A 107 -0.84 -14.26 -19.77
CA ALA A 107 0.19 -15.04 -19.11
C ALA A 107 -0.05 -16.54 -19.39
N THR A 108 0.65 -17.08 -20.36
CA THR A 108 0.86 -18.52 -20.47
C THR A 108 1.95 -18.91 -19.49
N GLY A 109 1.53 -19.61 -18.43
CA GLY A 109 2.43 -20.12 -17.43
C GLY A 109 3.52 -20.99 -18.06
N SER A 110 4.76 -20.56 -17.92
CA SER A 110 5.91 -21.46 -18.06
C SER A 110 6.36 -21.85 -16.65
N HIS A 111 6.08 -23.11 -16.30
CA HIS A 111 6.64 -23.76 -15.13
C HIS A 111 8.17 -23.77 -15.21
N LEU A 112 8.82 -22.98 -14.40
CA LEU A 112 10.19 -23.24 -14.02
C LEU A 112 10.18 -23.96 -12.67
N THR A 113 10.58 -25.23 -12.74
CA THR A 113 10.64 -26.16 -11.63
C THR A 113 11.73 -25.77 -10.64
N GLY A 114 11.34 -25.63 -9.36
CA GLY A 114 12.15 -26.09 -8.25
C GLY A 114 13.27 -25.19 -7.74
N ALA A 115 12.94 -24.12 -6.99
CA ALA A 115 13.75 -23.74 -5.86
C ALA A 115 12.81 -23.49 -4.68
N SER A 116 12.87 -24.39 -3.71
CA SER A 116 12.15 -24.25 -2.44
C SER A 116 12.79 -23.07 -1.68
N ILE A 117 12.17 -21.90 -1.74
CA ILE A 117 12.60 -20.74 -0.95
C ILE A 117 12.08 -20.94 0.49
N LYS A 118 12.76 -21.83 1.21
CA LYS A 118 12.75 -21.87 2.68
C LYS A 118 13.90 -21.05 3.29
N ASP A 119 14.55 -20.21 2.47
CA ASP A 119 15.70 -19.44 2.95
C ASP A 119 15.23 -18.10 3.52
N PRO A 120 15.27 -17.90 4.86
CA PRO A 120 14.92 -16.64 5.50
C PRO A 120 15.74 -15.45 4.98
N ILE A 121 16.92 -15.71 4.40
CA ILE A 121 17.84 -14.71 3.88
C ILE A 121 17.30 -14.13 2.56
N LEU A 122 16.74 -14.96 1.68
CA LEU A 122 16.13 -14.49 0.43
C LEU A 122 14.84 -13.69 0.69
N VAL A 123 14.03 -14.10 1.66
CA VAL A 123 12.86 -13.34 2.12
C VAL A 123 13.32 -12.02 2.76
N ALA A 124 14.37 -12.03 3.56
CA ALA A 124 14.93 -10.81 4.16
C ALA A 124 15.54 -9.88 3.10
N ALA A 125 16.17 -10.39 2.05
CA ALA A 125 16.70 -9.58 0.95
C ALA A 125 15.59 -8.96 0.10
N ALA A 126 14.49 -9.67 -0.15
CA ALA A 126 13.32 -9.15 -0.84
C ALA A 126 12.59 -8.05 -0.02
N ILE A 127 12.68 -8.13 1.32
CA ILE A 127 12.08 -7.14 2.24
C ILE A 127 13.01 -5.94 2.48
N ASN A 128 14.33 -6.14 2.49
CA ASN A 128 15.32 -5.17 2.96
C ASN A 128 16.34 -4.73 1.90
N GLY A 129 16.30 -5.29 0.67
CA GLY A 129 17.22 -4.90 -0.39
C GLY A 129 17.11 -3.41 -0.74
N PRO A 130 18.23 -2.70 -0.99
CA PRO A 130 18.16 -1.39 -1.59
C PRO A 130 17.54 -1.52 -3.00
N PRO A 131 16.77 -0.51 -3.47
CA PRO A 131 16.35 -0.46 -4.87
C PRO A 131 17.61 -0.57 -5.73
N SER A 132 17.57 -1.38 -6.78
CA SER A 132 18.71 -1.43 -7.68
C SER A 132 18.79 -0.07 -8.37
N GLU A 133 19.98 0.55 -8.42
CA GLU A 133 20.22 1.79 -9.17
C GLU A 133 19.76 1.67 -10.64
N ALA A 134 19.70 0.45 -11.17
CA ALA A 134 19.19 0.16 -12.50
C ALA A 134 17.66 0.38 -12.56
N ALA A 135 16.90 -0.07 -11.55
CA ALA A 135 15.46 0.15 -11.47
C ALA A 135 15.13 1.64 -11.36
N ASP A 136 15.84 2.38 -10.50
CA ASP A 136 15.64 3.83 -10.37
C ASP A 136 15.97 4.60 -11.66
N ARG A 137 17.00 4.18 -12.39
CA ARG A 137 17.30 4.76 -13.71
C ARG A 137 16.19 4.48 -14.71
N MET A 138 15.67 3.25 -14.79
CA MET A 138 14.58 2.89 -15.70
C MET A 138 13.32 3.70 -15.39
N LEU A 139 12.94 3.80 -14.12
CA LEU A 139 11.80 4.60 -13.65
C LEU A 139 11.97 6.10 -13.93
N SER A 140 13.19 6.63 -13.86
CA SER A 140 13.48 8.02 -14.17
C SER A 140 13.32 8.34 -15.66
N HIS A 141 13.62 7.39 -16.56
CA HIS A 141 13.46 7.56 -18.00
C HIS A 141 12.01 7.40 -18.49
N ALA A 142 11.18 6.62 -17.76
CA ALA A 142 9.80 6.36 -18.15
C ALA A 142 8.86 7.57 -18.04
N GLY A 143 9.34 8.72 -17.54
CA GLY A 143 8.59 9.98 -17.42
C GLY A 143 7.40 9.91 -16.46
N GLY A 144 6.86 11.06 -16.08
CA GLY A 144 5.68 11.16 -15.21
C GLY A 144 6.02 11.05 -13.72
N LYS A 145 5.09 11.46 -12.88
CA LYS A 145 5.19 11.50 -11.43
C LYS A 145 4.20 10.50 -10.83
N SER A 146 4.62 9.77 -9.81
CA SER A 146 3.70 8.90 -9.07
C SER A 146 2.74 9.71 -8.19
N GLY A 147 1.62 9.10 -7.82
CA GLY A 147 0.74 9.65 -6.80
C GLY A 147 1.46 9.77 -5.46
N LEU A 148 2.33 8.82 -5.12
CA LEU A 148 3.14 8.88 -3.91
C LEU A 148 4.09 10.09 -3.91
N GLU A 149 4.81 10.35 -5.02
CA GLU A 149 5.65 11.55 -5.14
C GLU A 149 4.83 12.84 -5.00
N THR A 150 3.60 12.84 -5.49
CA THR A 150 2.67 13.96 -5.34
C THR A 150 2.26 14.19 -3.88
N LEU A 151 1.96 13.11 -3.13
CA LEU A 151 1.62 13.20 -1.70
C LEU A 151 2.82 13.69 -0.87
N ILE A 152 4.02 13.23 -1.17
CA ILE A 152 5.26 13.71 -0.54
C ILE A 152 5.42 15.23 -0.73
N GLU A 153 5.15 15.75 -1.92
CA GLU A 153 5.21 17.22 -2.13
C GLU A 153 4.12 17.97 -1.37
N TRP A 154 2.92 17.40 -1.25
CA TRP A 154 1.84 18.07 -0.53
C TRP A 154 2.07 18.09 0.98
N ALA A 155 2.72 17.06 1.55
CA ALA A 155 3.08 16.99 2.97
C ALA A 155 4.47 16.38 3.18
N PRO A 156 5.55 17.16 2.94
CA PRO A 156 6.93 16.65 2.99
C PRO A 156 7.43 16.32 4.39
N GLY A 157 6.72 16.74 5.43
CA GLY A 157 7.05 16.39 6.82
C GLY A 157 6.48 15.06 7.29
N ALA A 158 5.69 14.36 6.45
CA ALA A 158 5.19 13.02 6.75
C ALA A 158 6.07 11.96 6.06
N HIS A 159 6.20 10.79 6.68
CA HIS A 159 6.97 9.65 6.16
C HIS A 159 6.07 8.74 5.33
N TRP A 160 5.99 9.02 4.03
CA TRP A 160 5.06 8.36 3.13
C TRP A 160 5.54 6.99 2.64
N VAL A 161 4.63 6.02 2.60
CA VAL A 161 4.84 4.69 2.03
C VAL A 161 3.61 4.22 1.28
N LYS A 162 3.76 3.73 0.06
CA LYS A 162 2.68 3.14 -0.76
C LYS A 162 2.53 1.67 -0.44
N ALA A 163 1.30 1.21 -0.21
CA ALA A 163 0.96 -0.21 -0.10
C ALA A 163 -0.56 -0.43 -0.30
N PHE A 164 -1.01 -1.69 -0.44
CA PHE A 164 -2.42 -2.10 -0.56
C PHE A 164 -3.20 -1.50 -1.74
N ASN A 165 -2.52 -0.90 -2.70
CA ASN A 165 -3.17 -0.21 -3.82
C ASN A 165 -3.25 -1.05 -5.11
N THR A 166 -2.57 -2.21 -5.17
CA THR A 166 -2.50 -3.06 -6.38
C THR A 166 -3.72 -3.95 -6.56
N ILE A 167 -4.29 -4.46 -5.47
CA ILE A 167 -5.25 -5.56 -5.48
C ILE A 167 -6.64 -5.06 -5.06
N PRO A 168 -7.73 -5.45 -5.77
CA PRO A 168 -9.10 -5.16 -5.35
C PRO A 168 -9.42 -5.74 -3.96
N THR A 169 -10.25 -5.03 -3.19
CA THR A 169 -10.54 -5.35 -1.78
C THR A 169 -11.19 -6.73 -1.61
N ASP A 170 -11.99 -7.19 -2.58
CA ASP A 170 -12.60 -8.52 -2.55
C ASP A 170 -11.56 -9.64 -2.69
N VAL A 171 -10.55 -9.42 -3.54
CA VAL A 171 -9.41 -10.34 -3.68
C VAL A 171 -8.56 -10.34 -2.42
N LEU A 172 -8.24 -9.17 -1.86
CA LEU A 172 -7.53 -9.05 -0.58
C LEU A 172 -8.27 -9.84 0.51
N SER A 173 -9.61 -9.68 0.60
CA SER A 173 -10.44 -10.37 1.60
C SER A 173 -10.39 -11.89 1.43
N ARG A 174 -10.42 -12.38 0.20
CA ARG A 174 -10.34 -13.80 -0.11
C ARG A 174 -8.95 -14.40 0.18
N ARG A 175 -7.89 -13.60 -0.03
CA ARG A 175 -6.50 -14.06 0.08
C ARG A 175 -5.87 -13.83 1.45
N ARG A 176 -6.55 -13.12 2.35
CA ARG A 176 -6.04 -12.79 3.68
C ARG A 176 -5.67 -14.05 4.47
N GLY A 177 -4.40 -14.19 4.85
CA GLY A 177 -3.90 -15.32 5.64
C GLY A 177 -3.83 -16.67 4.93
N HIS A 178 -4.05 -16.73 3.62
CA HIS A 178 -3.95 -17.96 2.84
C HIS A 178 -2.51 -18.26 2.45
N ASP A 179 -2.07 -19.52 2.60
CA ASP A 179 -0.76 -19.98 2.16
C ASP A 179 -0.83 -20.47 0.69
N PRO A 180 0.05 -19.99 -0.20
CA PRO A 180 1.07 -18.96 0.02
C PRO A 180 0.46 -17.57 0.22
N LEU A 181 1.10 -16.75 1.07
CA LEU A 181 0.65 -15.39 1.32
C LEU A 181 0.71 -14.54 0.06
N LEU A 182 -0.32 -13.72 -0.13
CA LEU A 182 -0.35 -12.70 -1.17
C LEU A 182 0.73 -11.65 -0.91
N ALA A 183 1.49 -11.29 -1.94
CA ALA A 183 2.49 -10.24 -1.87
C ALA A 183 1.84 -8.85 -1.91
N GLU A 184 2.16 -8.01 -0.92
CA GLU A 184 1.81 -6.60 -0.91
C GLU A 184 3.04 -5.76 -1.23
N PHE A 185 3.01 -5.11 -2.41
CA PHE A 185 4.11 -4.28 -2.87
C PHE A 185 4.22 -3.00 -2.05
N VAL A 186 5.44 -2.71 -1.59
CA VAL A 186 5.75 -1.54 -0.75
C VAL A 186 6.71 -0.63 -1.49
N CYS A 187 6.37 0.66 -1.62
CA CYS A 187 7.23 1.66 -2.24
C CYS A 187 7.44 2.84 -1.28
N THR A 188 8.70 3.14 -0.99
CA THR A 188 9.12 4.31 -0.20
C THR A 188 10.63 4.46 -0.25
N ASP A 189 11.13 5.70 -0.13
CA ASP A 189 12.56 5.98 0.01
C ASP A 189 13.02 5.90 1.47
N GLU A 190 12.09 5.75 2.43
CA GLU A 190 12.36 5.83 3.85
C GLU A 190 12.31 4.45 4.52
N ARG A 191 13.42 4.06 5.15
CA ARG A 191 13.55 2.76 5.80
C ARG A 191 12.55 2.55 6.94
N ASP A 192 12.41 3.54 7.83
CA ASP A 192 11.57 3.41 9.02
C ASP A 192 10.08 3.34 8.63
N ALA A 193 9.66 4.10 7.61
CA ALA A 193 8.32 4.02 7.04
C ALA A 193 8.05 2.64 6.44
N ARG A 194 9.02 2.08 5.71
CA ARG A 194 8.95 0.73 5.16
C ARG A 194 8.78 -0.31 6.26
N GLU A 195 9.59 -0.25 7.32
CA GLU A 195 9.53 -1.21 8.42
C GLU A 195 8.18 -1.17 9.14
N ALA A 196 7.63 0.02 9.36
CA ALA A 196 6.31 0.19 9.98
C ALA A 196 5.19 -0.37 9.09
N ALA A 197 5.20 -0.07 7.78
CA ALA A 197 4.23 -0.62 6.83
C ALA A 197 4.33 -2.15 6.73
N CYS A 198 5.54 -2.69 6.62
CA CYS A 198 5.77 -4.13 6.58
C CYS A 198 5.25 -4.86 7.82
N ARG A 199 5.31 -4.23 9.01
CA ARG A 199 4.73 -4.79 10.22
C ARG A 199 3.22 -4.89 10.11
N ILE A 200 2.55 -3.81 9.72
CA ILE A 200 1.09 -3.80 9.54
C ILE A 200 0.66 -4.81 8.47
N ILE A 201 1.35 -4.88 7.34
CA ILE A 201 1.05 -5.85 6.28
C ILE A 201 1.05 -7.28 6.81
N ARG A 202 2.07 -7.64 7.62
CA ARG A 202 2.14 -8.98 8.25
C ARG A 202 1.05 -9.20 9.28
N ASP A 203 0.76 -8.20 10.11
CA ASP A 203 -0.31 -8.27 11.12
C ASP A 203 -1.68 -8.50 10.46
N LEU A 204 -1.85 -8.02 9.23
CA LEU A 204 -3.06 -8.22 8.42
C LEU A 204 -3.08 -9.54 7.64
N GLY A 205 -2.03 -10.36 7.70
CA GLY A 205 -1.97 -11.68 7.05
C GLY A 205 -1.50 -11.68 5.60
N PHE A 206 -0.65 -10.73 5.22
CA PHE A 206 -0.04 -10.62 3.90
C PHE A 206 1.49 -10.64 3.97
N ALA A 207 2.15 -10.83 2.84
CA ALA A 207 3.60 -10.79 2.73
C ALA A 207 4.06 -9.44 2.16
N PRO A 208 4.75 -8.57 2.92
CA PRO A 208 5.29 -7.34 2.36
C PRO A 208 6.42 -7.65 1.38
N PHE A 209 6.42 -6.98 0.23
CA PHE A 209 7.46 -7.09 -0.79
C PHE A 209 7.91 -5.69 -1.23
N TYR A 210 9.17 -5.35 -0.98
CA TYR A 210 9.72 -4.04 -1.34
C TYR A 210 9.94 -3.91 -2.84
N ALA A 211 9.22 -2.99 -3.49
CA ALA A 211 9.27 -2.78 -4.93
C ALA A 211 10.20 -1.62 -5.35
N GLY A 212 10.60 -0.76 -4.41
CA GLY A 212 11.49 0.36 -4.69
C GLY A 212 11.11 1.66 -3.97
N GLY A 213 11.74 2.77 -4.36
CA GLY A 213 11.47 4.10 -3.84
C GLY A 213 10.12 4.67 -4.26
N ALA A 214 9.87 5.96 -3.98
CA ALA A 214 8.61 6.64 -4.30
C ALA A 214 8.28 6.59 -5.80
N LYS A 215 9.28 6.64 -6.69
CA LYS A 215 9.10 6.50 -8.13
C LYS A 215 8.53 5.14 -8.54
N ALA A 216 8.87 4.07 -7.80
CA ALA A 216 8.39 2.73 -8.07
C ALA A 216 6.89 2.56 -7.82
N ALA A 217 6.25 3.48 -7.08
CA ALA A 217 4.81 3.48 -6.89
C ALA A 217 4.03 3.48 -8.21
N ARG A 218 4.58 4.06 -9.29
CA ARG A 218 3.97 4.00 -10.64
C ARG A 218 3.78 2.59 -11.17
N LEU A 219 4.58 1.62 -10.72
CA LEU A 219 4.40 0.21 -11.09
C LEU A 219 3.13 -0.37 -10.49
N THR A 220 2.72 0.13 -9.33
CA THR A 220 1.61 -0.38 -8.53
C THR A 220 0.32 0.43 -8.69
N GLU A 221 0.40 1.68 -9.14
CA GLU A 221 -0.72 2.59 -9.32
C GLU A 221 -1.55 2.27 -10.56
N THR A 222 -2.68 2.96 -10.72
CA THR A 222 -3.59 2.79 -11.86
C THR A 222 -2.84 2.91 -13.20
N GLY A 223 -2.97 1.90 -14.04
CA GLY A 223 -2.24 1.79 -15.32
C GLY A 223 -0.83 1.20 -15.20
N GLY A 224 -0.34 0.98 -13.99
CA GLY A 224 0.96 0.35 -13.76
C GLY A 224 0.94 -1.17 -14.02
N PRO A 225 2.08 -1.77 -14.37
CA PRO A 225 2.17 -3.18 -14.77
C PRO A 225 1.91 -4.19 -13.63
N LEU A 226 1.94 -3.76 -12.37
CA LEU A 226 1.60 -4.58 -11.21
C LEU A 226 0.13 -4.40 -10.77
N GLN A 227 -0.61 -3.44 -11.34
CA GLN A 227 -2.00 -3.23 -10.99
C GLN A 227 -2.84 -4.48 -11.28
N SER A 228 -3.65 -4.88 -10.30
CA SER A 228 -4.55 -6.04 -10.36
C SER A 228 -3.86 -7.41 -10.59
N ARG A 229 -2.54 -7.47 -10.46
CA ARG A 229 -1.81 -8.73 -10.49
C ARG A 229 -1.87 -9.40 -9.12
N GLU A 230 -2.61 -10.52 -9.05
CA GLU A 230 -2.63 -11.39 -7.88
C GLU A 230 -1.34 -12.23 -7.87
N VAL A 231 -0.38 -11.82 -7.07
CA VAL A 231 0.95 -12.43 -7.00
C VAL A 231 1.20 -12.91 -5.58
N ASP A 232 1.61 -14.16 -5.41
CA ASP A 232 2.07 -14.62 -4.11
C ASP A 232 3.55 -14.26 -3.86
N VAL A 233 4.00 -14.42 -2.62
CA VAL A 233 5.35 -14.03 -2.21
C VAL A 233 6.45 -14.77 -2.97
N ARG A 234 6.17 -15.95 -3.53
CA ARG A 234 7.15 -16.77 -4.26
C ARG A 234 7.46 -16.18 -5.63
N ASP A 235 6.44 -15.60 -6.28
CA ASP A 235 6.52 -15.08 -7.65
C ASP A 235 6.73 -13.55 -7.68
N ALA A 236 6.77 -12.88 -6.52
CA ALA A 236 6.84 -11.43 -6.43
C ALA A 236 8.11 -10.83 -7.05
N THR A 237 9.25 -11.55 -6.97
CA THR A 237 10.51 -11.12 -7.59
C THR A 237 10.40 -11.12 -9.12
N ASP A 238 9.85 -12.18 -9.70
CA ASP A 238 9.68 -12.32 -11.15
C ASP A 238 8.65 -11.30 -11.65
N ALA A 239 7.54 -11.13 -10.93
CA ALA A 239 6.53 -10.13 -11.25
C ALA A 239 7.11 -8.70 -11.28
N LEU A 240 7.96 -8.34 -10.32
CA LEU A 240 8.63 -7.04 -10.29
C LEU A 240 9.63 -6.90 -11.45
N ALA A 241 10.41 -7.94 -11.76
CA ALA A 241 11.36 -7.93 -12.87
C ALA A 241 10.63 -7.74 -14.22
N GLU A 242 9.52 -8.44 -14.46
CA GLU A 242 8.67 -8.27 -15.63
C GLU A 242 8.08 -6.85 -15.71
N ALA A 243 7.60 -6.32 -14.58
CA ALA A 243 7.05 -4.97 -14.50
C ALA A 243 8.08 -3.89 -14.87
N LEU A 244 9.32 -4.05 -14.41
CA LEU A 244 10.43 -3.16 -14.79
C LEU A 244 10.82 -3.31 -16.27
N ALA A 245 10.78 -4.53 -16.81
CA ALA A 245 11.06 -4.77 -18.23
C ALA A 245 10.01 -4.14 -19.16
N ALA A 246 8.75 -4.05 -18.73
CA ALA A 246 7.65 -3.44 -19.47
C ALA A 246 7.78 -1.91 -19.62
N LEU A 247 8.67 -1.25 -18.87
CA LEU A 247 8.96 0.18 -18.98
C LEU A 247 9.99 0.53 -20.06
N ARG A 248 10.56 -0.45 -20.73
CA ARG A 248 11.53 -0.27 -21.83
C ARG A 248 10.81 -0.09 -23.15
#